data_ebcbe07027bf43a5a56f90954e1752b8
#
_entry.id   ebcbe07027bf43a5a56f90954e1752b8
#
_cell.length_a   1.000
_cell.length_b   1.000
_cell.length_c   1.000
_cell.angle_alpha   90.00
_cell.angle_beta   90.00
_cell.angle_gamma   90.00
#
_symmetry.space_group_name_H-M   'P 1'
#
loop_
_entity.id
_entity.type
_entity.pdbx_description
1 polymer ?
#
loop_
_entity_poly.entity_id
_entity_poly.type
_entity_poly.pdbx_seq_one_letter_code
_entity_poly.pdbx_strand_id
1 'polypeptide(L)'
;NKRVFNKKYIVEEEKGILKNFSLMPIMDLDDTSEDRKQKYISGEMFKNHWLNPYIVPIWNKNNLDEVLLDLKLIDKLPNNKEKGRLYRNLFPINKGESDIQQVKNLMDKLEKSNRTNMQVFIKKCLDSL
;
A
#
# COMPACT_ATOMS: atom_id res chain seq x y z
N ASN A 1 19.06 -12.91 -0.96
CA ASN A 1 19.43 -13.74 -2.11
C ASN A 1 18.20 -14.05 -2.96
N LYS A 2 18.28 -13.79 -4.26
CA LYS A 2 17.19 -13.96 -5.24
C LYS A 2 16.61 -15.38 -5.24
N ARG A 3 17.45 -16.39 -5.20
CA ARG A 3 17.03 -17.81 -5.22
C ARG A 3 16.24 -18.19 -3.97
N VAL A 4 16.68 -17.73 -2.80
CA VAL A 4 16.00 -17.98 -1.52
C VAL A 4 14.66 -17.24 -1.50
N PHE A 5 14.62 -16.01 -1.99
CA PHE A 5 13.40 -15.24 -2.12
C PHE A 5 12.38 -15.94 -3.01
N ASN A 6 12.75 -16.35 -4.20
CA ASN A 6 11.84 -17.02 -5.14
C ASN A 6 11.27 -18.31 -4.55
N LYS A 7 12.10 -19.11 -3.88
CA LYS A 7 11.67 -20.34 -3.22
C LYS A 7 10.68 -20.07 -2.08
N LYS A 8 10.94 -19.03 -1.28
CA LYS A 8 10.10 -18.70 -0.12
C LYS A 8 8.72 -18.19 -0.52
N TYR A 9 8.61 -17.39 -1.58
CA TYR A 9 7.38 -16.72 -1.97
C TYR A 9 6.69 -17.34 -3.18
N ILE A 10 7.16 -18.50 -3.66
CA ILE A 10 6.57 -19.22 -4.81
C ILE A 10 6.39 -18.27 -6.01
N VAL A 11 7.49 -17.62 -6.39
CA VAL A 11 7.49 -16.60 -7.45
C VAL A 11 7.61 -17.28 -8.82
N GLU A 12 6.74 -16.93 -9.76
CA GLU A 12 6.80 -17.38 -11.15
C GLU A 12 7.88 -16.58 -11.91
N GLU A 13 8.73 -17.27 -12.63
CA GLU A 13 9.82 -16.66 -13.39
C GLU A 13 9.89 -17.24 -14.80
N GLU A 14 10.03 -16.35 -15.80
CA GLU A 14 10.21 -16.71 -17.19
C GLU A 14 11.35 -15.88 -17.80
N LYS A 15 12.41 -16.54 -18.25
CA LYS A 15 13.60 -15.90 -18.86
C LYS A 15 14.21 -14.79 -17.99
N GLY A 16 14.25 -15.01 -16.67
CA GLY A 16 14.76 -14.04 -15.70
C GLY A 16 13.80 -12.93 -15.32
N ILE A 17 12.59 -12.92 -15.88
CA ILE A 17 11.56 -11.91 -15.58
C ILE A 17 10.51 -12.54 -14.67
N LEU A 18 10.22 -11.86 -13.57
CA LEU A 18 9.16 -12.28 -12.64
C LEU A 18 7.78 -11.98 -13.24
N LYS A 19 6.89 -12.96 -13.18
CA LYS A 19 5.53 -12.85 -13.70
C LYS A 19 4.54 -12.64 -12.56
N ASN A 20 3.51 -11.83 -12.80
CA ASN A 20 2.44 -11.58 -11.83
C ASN A 20 2.96 -11.21 -10.45
N PHE A 21 4.04 -10.42 -10.41
CA PHE A 21 4.72 -10.04 -9.19
C PHE A 21 4.81 -8.53 -9.07
N SER A 22 4.46 -8.02 -7.90
CA SER A 22 4.69 -6.64 -7.50
C SER A 22 5.08 -6.59 -6.03
N LEU A 23 6.05 -5.78 -5.70
CA LEU A 23 6.44 -5.50 -4.33
C LEU A 23 6.03 -4.06 -4.01
N MET A 24 5.12 -3.92 -3.06
CA MET A 24 4.55 -2.62 -2.69
C MET A 24 4.89 -2.29 -1.23
N PRO A 25 6.09 -1.72 -0.97
CA PRO A 25 6.40 -1.26 0.38
C PRO A 25 5.49 -0.09 0.74
N ILE A 26 5.02 -0.06 1.99
CA ILE A 26 4.15 1.00 2.50
C ILE A 26 4.93 1.79 3.53
N MET A 27 4.96 3.11 3.37
CA MET A 27 5.70 4.00 4.26
C MET A 27 4.87 5.22 4.65
N ASP A 28 4.80 5.49 5.94
CA ASP A 28 4.35 6.78 6.46
C ASP A 28 5.54 7.75 6.44
N LEU A 29 5.33 8.96 5.92
CA LEU A 29 6.40 9.92 5.66
C LEU A 29 6.62 10.96 6.76
N ASP A 30 6.04 10.75 7.95
CA ASP A 30 6.04 11.73 9.03
C ASP A 30 7.43 11.98 9.65
N ASP A 31 8.25 10.96 9.80
CA ASP A 31 9.54 11.03 10.51
C ASP A 31 10.75 10.99 9.59
N THR A 32 10.65 11.51 8.38
CA THR A 32 11.78 11.48 7.44
C THR A 32 12.02 12.83 6.77
N SER A 33 13.25 13.05 6.27
CA SER A 33 13.63 14.28 5.58
C SER A 33 12.91 14.42 4.23
N GLU A 34 12.78 15.64 3.74
CA GLU A 34 12.18 15.90 2.43
C GLU A 34 12.93 15.20 1.29
N ASP A 35 14.26 15.14 1.35
CA ASP A 35 15.07 14.43 0.37
C ASP A 35 14.72 12.95 0.31
N ARG A 36 14.61 12.30 1.46
CA ARG A 36 14.23 10.87 1.53
C ARG A 36 12.79 10.62 1.08
N LYS A 37 11.88 11.53 1.42
CA LYS A 37 10.49 11.45 0.93
C LYS A 37 10.45 11.43 -0.59
N GLN A 38 11.15 12.34 -1.24
CA GLN A 38 11.18 12.43 -2.70
C GLN A 38 11.85 11.21 -3.34
N LYS A 39 12.93 10.72 -2.77
CA LYS A 39 13.59 9.49 -3.24
C LYS A 39 12.70 8.26 -3.11
N TYR A 40 11.90 8.18 -2.05
CA TYR A 40 10.95 7.10 -1.87
C TYR A 40 9.78 7.21 -2.86
N ILE A 41 9.13 8.37 -2.94
CA ILE A 41 7.96 8.60 -3.81
C ILE A 41 8.32 8.36 -5.29
N SER A 42 9.49 8.82 -5.72
CA SER A 42 9.96 8.66 -7.11
C SER A 42 10.46 7.25 -7.43
N GLY A 43 10.69 6.42 -6.43
CA GLY A 43 11.31 5.10 -6.60
C GLY A 43 12.83 5.13 -6.72
N GLU A 44 13.47 6.30 -6.70
CA GLU A 44 14.93 6.43 -6.82
C GLU A 44 15.67 5.65 -5.73
N MET A 45 15.08 5.56 -4.53
CA MET A 45 15.64 4.80 -3.41
C MET A 45 15.93 3.33 -3.78
N PHE A 46 15.20 2.77 -4.72
CA PHE A 46 15.27 1.35 -5.11
C PHE A 46 15.98 1.10 -6.44
N LYS A 47 16.53 2.14 -7.07
CA LYS A 47 17.08 2.05 -8.45
C LYS A 47 18.14 0.99 -8.66
N ASN A 48 18.92 0.67 -7.62
CA ASN A 48 20.00 -0.31 -7.67
C ASN A 48 19.61 -1.69 -7.11
N HIS A 49 18.35 -1.85 -6.70
CA HIS A 49 17.87 -3.12 -6.17
C HIS A 49 17.45 -4.04 -7.32
N TRP A 50 17.75 -5.34 -7.22
CA TRP A 50 17.42 -6.30 -8.29
C TRP A 50 15.91 -6.45 -8.53
N LEU A 51 15.07 -6.12 -7.53
CA LEU A 51 13.61 -6.09 -7.66
C LEU A 51 13.06 -4.75 -8.17
N ASN A 52 13.93 -3.78 -8.50
CA ASN A 52 13.49 -2.43 -8.89
C ASN A 52 12.35 -2.41 -9.92
N PRO A 53 12.37 -3.23 -11.00
CA PRO A 53 11.27 -3.19 -11.99
C PRO A 53 9.90 -3.56 -11.43
N TYR A 54 9.84 -4.19 -10.26
CA TYR A 54 8.60 -4.69 -9.64
C TYR A 54 8.18 -3.87 -8.42
N ILE A 55 8.97 -2.91 -8.00
CA ILE A 55 8.71 -2.11 -6.80
C ILE A 55 7.80 -0.94 -7.14
N VAL A 56 6.67 -0.87 -6.45
CA VAL A 56 5.74 0.26 -6.50
C VAL A 56 5.64 0.83 -5.09
N PRO A 57 6.31 1.95 -4.80
CA PRO A 57 6.27 2.54 -3.46
C PRO A 57 4.88 3.07 -3.11
N ILE A 58 4.36 2.65 -1.96
CA ILE A 58 3.09 3.14 -1.41
C ILE A 58 3.42 4.06 -0.24
N TRP A 59 2.80 5.21 -0.19
CA TRP A 59 3.12 6.23 0.80
C TRP A 59 1.89 6.96 1.31
N ASN A 60 2.00 7.45 2.55
CA ASN A 60 1.05 8.35 3.15
C ASN A 60 1.81 9.59 3.66
N LYS A 61 1.39 10.77 3.26
CA LYS A 61 1.96 12.02 3.78
C LYS A 61 1.41 12.25 5.17
N ASN A 62 2.32 12.38 6.05
CA ASN A 62 2.41 12.08 7.45
C ASN A 62 2.14 10.60 7.70
N ASN A 63 0.89 10.19 7.93
CA ASN A 63 0.53 8.78 8.14
C ASN A 63 -0.89 8.50 7.63
N LEU A 64 -1.26 7.24 7.56
CA LEU A 64 -2.57 6.84 7.05
C LEU A 64 -3.72 7.33 7.94
N ASP A 65 -3.55 7.35 9.26
CA ASP A 65 -4.60 7.83 10.17
C ASP A 65 -4.98 9.28 9.86
N GLU A 66 -4.00 10.14 9.60
CA GLU A 66 -4.24 11.53 9.24
C GLU A 66 -4.90 11.68 7.87
N VAL A 67 -4.56 10.83 6.91
CA VAL A 67 -5.24 10.79 5.61
C VAL A 67 -6.71 10.45 5.77
N LEU A 68 -7.03 9.45 6.60
CA LEU A 68 -8.41 9.03 6.87
C LEU A 68 -9.21 10.14 7.56
N LEU A 69 -8.58 10.86 8.50
CA LEU A 69 -9.19 11.99 9.18
C LEU A 69 -9.48 13.14 8.21
N ASP A 70 -8.54 13.47 7.35
CA ASP A 70 -8.63 14.51 6.34
C ASP A 70 -9.78 14.24 5.35
N LEU A 71 -9.95 12.98 4.97
CA LEU A 71 -11.04 12.52 4.10
C LEU A 71 -12.38 12.33 4.83
N LYS A 72 -12.44 12.62 6.12
CA LYS A 72 -13.63 12.44 6.98
C LYS A 72 -14.14 11.00 7.01
N LEU A 73 -13.25 10.04 6.85
CA LEU A 73 -13.54 8.62 7.00
C LEU A 73 -13.52 8.18 8.45
N ILE A 74 -12.88 8.97 9.29
CA ILE A 74 -12.89 8.84 10.76
C ILE A 74 -13.11 10.21 11.37
N ASP A 75 -13.64 10.26 12.61
CA ASP A 75 -13.97 11.51 13.31
C ASP A 75 -12.79 12.07 14.11
N LYS A 76 -11.90 11.21 14.54
CA LYS A 76 -10.73 11.57 15.37
C LYS A 76 -9.61 10.56 15.14
N LEU A 77 -8.38 10.95 15.46
CA LEU A 77 -7.23 10.04 15.42
C LEU A 77 -7.41 8.91 16.44
N PRO A 78 -7.28 7.63 16.02
CA PRO A 78 -7.47 6.49 16.91
C PRO A 78 -6.27 6.33 17.86
N ASN A 79 -6.54 5.88 19.08
CA ASN A 79 -5.47 5.43 19.98
C ASN A 79 -5.04 3.99 19.60
N ASN A 80 -3.97 3.49 20.25
CA ASN A 80 -3.42 2.17 19.94
C ASN A 80 -4.41 1.02 20.15
N LYS A 81 -5.34 1.16 21.11
CA LYS A 81 -6.38 0.16 21.39
C LYS A 81 -7.45 0.12 20.31
N GLU A 82 -7.75 1.27 19.71
CA GLU A 82 -8.81 1.44 18.73
C GLU A 82 -8.36 1.08 17.31
N LYS A 83 -7.07 1.22 17.01
CA LYS A 83 -6.51 1.04 15.66
C LYS A 83 -6.88 -0.31 15.02
N GLY A 84 -6.67 -1.39 15.73
CA GLY A 84 -6.92 -2.73 15.19
C GLY A 84 -8.38 -2.93 14.79
N ARG A 85 -9.31 -2.43 15.58
CA ARG A 85 -10.74 -2.49 15.29
C ARG A 85 -11.12 -1.61 14.12
N LEU A 86 -10.61 -0.38 14.09
CA LEU A 86 -10.84 0.58 13.01
C LEU A 86 -10.41 0.01 11.66
N TYR A 87 -9.18 -0.51 11.58
CA TYR A 87 -8.65 -1.04 10.33
C TYR A 87 -9.34 -2.33 9.88
N ARG A 88 -9.76 -3.19 10.80
CA ARG A 88 -10.60 -4.34 10.45
C ARG A 88 -11.95 -3.94 9.86
N ASN A 89 -12.51 -2.83 10.33
CA ASN A 89 -13.78 -2.32 9.80
C ASN A 89 -13.61 -1.66 8.43
N LEU A 90 -12.49 -0.96 8.20
CA LEU A 90 -12.21 -0.30 6.92
C LEU A 90 -11.78 -1.29 5.82
N PHE A 91 -11.05 -2.33 6.21
CA PHE A 91 -10.52 -3.37 5.31
C PHE A 91 -11.09 -4.74 5.71
N PRO A 92 -12.35 -5.01 5.40
CA PRO A 92 -12.94 -6.30 5.75
C PRO A 92 -12.26 -7.45 5.00
N ILE A 93 -12.07 -8.57 5.69
CA ILE A 93 -11.35 -9.74 5.18
C ILE A 93 -12.26 -10.82 4.59
N ASN A 94 -13.55 -10.72 4.79
CA ASN A 94 -14.52 -11.63 4.19
C ASN A 94 -14.66 -11.30 2.70
N LYS A 95 -14.53 -12.27 1.84
CA LYS A 95 -14.51 -12.05 0.38
C LYS A 95 -15.91 -11.93 -0.25
N GLY A 96 -16.91 -11.55 0.55
CA GLY A 96 -18.26 -11.35 0.06
C GLY A 96 -18.41 -10.08 -0.78
N GLU A 97 -19.43 -10.03 -1.60
CA GLU A 97 -19.72 -8.94 -2.52
C GLU A 97 -19.85 -7.58 -1.81
N SER A 98 -20.46 -7.58 -0.62
CA SER A 98 -20.63 -6.40 0.21
C SER A 98 -19.28 -5.83 0.68
N ASP A 99 -18.35 -6.71 1.10
CA ASP A 99 -17.02 -6.31 1.54
C ASP A 99 -16.17 -5.78 0.39
N ILE A 100 -16.25 -6.40 -0.77
CA ILE A 100 -15.57 -5.94 -1.99
C ILE A 100 -16.07 -4.55 -2.36
N GLN A 101 -17.36 -4.30 -2.31
CA GLN A 101 -17.93 -2.99 -2.61
C GLN A 101 -17.47 -1.93 -1.61
N GLN A 102 -17.38 -2.28 -0.32
CA GLN A 102 -16.87 -1.37 0.71
C GLN A 102 -15.42 -0.97 0.42
N VAL A 103 -14.58 -1.92 0.05
CA VAL A 103 -13.17 -1.67 -0.28
C VAL A 103 -13.04 -0.82 -1.55
N LYS A 104 -13.87 -1.06 -2.55
CA LYS A 104 -13.93 -0.21 -3.76
C LYS A 104 -14.31 1.23 -3.42
N ASN A 105 -15.29 1.43 -2.56
CA ASN A 105 -15.71 2.76 -2.12
C ASN A 105 -14.59 3.47 -1.36
N LEU A 106 -13.86 2.74 -0.52
CA LEU A 106 -12.69 3.27 0.18
C LEU A 106 -11.61 3.68 -0.82
N MET A 107 -11.31 2.85 -1.80
CA MET A 107 -10.34 3.15 -2.86
C MET A 107 -10.71 4.45 -3.59
N ASP A 108 -11.96 4.62 -3.97
CA ASP A 108 -12.44 5.83 -4.66
C ASP A 108 -12.27 7.09 -3.80
N LYS A 109 -12.47 6.98 -2.50
CA LYS A 109 -12.26 8.09 -1.57
C LYS A 109 -10.77 8.43 -1.40
N LEU A 110 -9.93 7.42 -1.28
CA LEU A 110 -8.48 7.61 -1.17
C LEU A 110 -7.88 8.24 -2.43
N GLU A 111 -8.40 7.92 -3.60
CA GLU A 111 -7.97 8.47 -4.88
C GLU A 111 -8.14 10.00 -4.95
N LYS A 112 -9.08 10.56 -4.20
CA LYS A 112 -9.30 12.01 -4.14
C LYS A 112 -8.27 12.75 -3.31
N SER A 113 -7.45 12.07 -2.54
CA SER A 113 -6.41 12.68 -1.71
C SER A 113 -5.09 12.77 -2.46
N ASN A 114 -4.39 13.90 -2.33
CA ASN A 114 -3.01 14.06 -2.81
C ASN A 114 -1.97 13.70 -1.74
N ARG A 115 -2.41 13.18 -0.59
CA ARG A 115 -1.58 12.82 0.55
C ARG A 115 -1.33 11.31 0.68
N THR A 116 -1.79 10.54 -0.30
CA THR A 116 -1.62 9.09 -0.30
C THR A 116 -1.73 8.54 -1.73
N ASN A 117 -1.10 7.39 -1.96
CA ASN A 117 -1.35 6.58 -3.13
C ASN A 117 -1.82 5.16 -2.75
N MET A 118 -2.39 4.99 -1.56
CA MET A 118 -2.91 3.70 -1.09
C MET A 118 -3.92 3.06 -2.05
N GLN A 119 -4.64 3.85 -2.84
CA GLN A 119 -5.57 3.31 -3.85
C GLN A 119 -4.88 2.40 -4.86
N VAL A 120 -3.62 2.64 -5.18
CA VAL A 120 -2.83 1.79 -6.08
C VAL A 120 -2.67 0.38 -5.49
N PHE A 121 -2.35 0.31 -4.20
CA PHE A 121 -2.25 -0.97 -3.48
C PHE A 121 -3.60 -1.69 -3.41
N ILE A 122 -4.66 -0.98 -3.05
CA ILE A 122 -6.01 -1.56 -2.95
C ILE A 122 -6.48 -2.08 -4.29
N LYS A 123 -6.26 -1.31 -5.37
CA LYS A 123 -6.59 -1.75 -6.73
C LYS A 123 -5.90 -3.06 -7.10
N LYS A 124 -4.62 -3.18 -6.77
CA LYS A 124 -3.86 -4.41 -7.02
C LYS A 124 -4.43 -5.60 -6.25
N CYS A 125 -4.83 -5.40 -5.01
CA CYS A 125 -5.49 -6.43 -4.21
C CYS A 125 -6.83 -6.87 -4.83
N LEU A 126 -7.66 -5.91 -5.27
CA LEU A 126 -8.94 -6.19 -5.91
C LEU A 126 -8.77 -6.93 -7.25
N ASP A 127 -7.79 -6.54 -8.05
CA ASP A 127 -7.51 -7.18 -9.34
C ASP A 127 -7.00 -8.63 -9.17
N SER A 128 -6.55 -9.00 -7.98
CA SER A 128 -6.06 -10.36 -7.66
C SER A 128 -7.15 -11.30 -7.10
N LEU A 129 -8.36 -10.82 -6.92
CA LEU A 129 -9.47 -11.62 -6.41
C LEU A 129 -10.06 -12.56 -7.46
#